data_281386114db0001ff0c9cc83ce27f9d9
#
_entry.id   281386114db0001ff0c9cc83ce27f9d9
#
_cell.length_a   1.000
_cell.length_b   1.000
_cell.length_c   1.000
_cell.angle_alpha   90.00
_cell.angle_beta   90.00
_cell.angle_gamma   90.00
#
_symmetry.space_group_name_H-M   'P 1'
#
loop_
_entity.id
_entity.type
_entity.pdbx_description
1 polymer ?
#
loop_
_entity_poly.entity_id
_entity_poly.type
_entity_poly.pdbx_seq_one_letter_code
_entity_poly.pdbx_strand_id
1 'polypeptide(L)'
;HAAPVIAALLAHRDIRRLTDDERYRLAVFVAVQRARTFGELERISGMISVLTDKMEAIGSTKEQAMETLGLSSGGDTKDIFLRQLVQQVSHIDLLLKKDWYLLETRPERPFYVSDNPVVLKNSNDFGPYGNLGLAVSGIQIYLPLSSTLMLAMYCPSIREQMVRQKQHLQHLLARAPHLIPRHIRPFERLEHIRRYTDYL
;
A
#
# COMPACT_ATOMS: atom_id res chain seq x y z
N HIS A 1 -19.13 7.93 1.62
CA HIS A 1 -18.42 9.08 1.07
C HIS A 1 -17.15 9.39 1.86
N ALA A 2 -15.96 9.37 1.21
CA ALA A 2 -14.67 9.68 1.84
C ALA A 2 -14.34 11.19 1.82
N ALA A 3 -15.01 11.98 0.98
CA ALA A 3 -14.69 13.40 0.80
C ALA A 3 -14.71 14.24 2.10
N PRO A 4 -15.71 14.13 2.99
CA PRO A 4 -15.68 14.84 4.26
C PRO A 4 -14.51 14.42 5.17
N VAL A 5 -14.16 13.12 5.16
CA VAL A 5 -13.03 12.59 5.95
C VAL A 5 -11.70 13.17 5.44
N ILE A 6 -11.52 13.19 4.10
CA ILE A 6 -10.33 13.80 3.49
C ILE A 6 -10.28 15.29 3.79
N ALA A 7 -11.40 16.03 3.72
CA ALA A 7 -11.45 17.44 4.06
C ALA A 7 -11.07 17.69 5.53
N ALA A 8 -11.53 16.85 6.46
CA ALA A 8 -11.15 16.92 7.87
C ALA A 8 -9.64 16.65 8.07
N LEU A 9 -9.07 15.65 7.37
CA LEU A 9 -7.63 15.38 7.43
C LEU A 9 -6.80 16.55 6.86
N LEU A 10 -7.25 17.17 5.77
CA LEU A 10 -6.59 18.36 5.21
C LEU A 10 -6.61 19.55 6.15
N ALA A 11 -7.73 19.74 6.88
CA ALA A 11 -7.91 20.84 7.83
C ALA A 11 -7.12 20.63 9.13
N HIS A 12 -7.20 19.44 9.72
CA HIS A 12 -6.67 19.17 11.06
C HIS A 12 -5.29 18.53 11.08
N ARG A 13 -4.88 17.88 9.98
CA ARG A 13 -3.59 17.16 9.84
C ARG A 13 -3.31 16.15 10.96
N ASP A 14 -4.35 15.52 11.47
CA ASP A 14 -4.26 14.55 12.57
C ASP A 14 -5.09 13.30 12.29
N ILE A 15 -4.41 12.19 11.99
CA ILE A 15 -5.01 10.89 11.67
C ILE A 15 -5.67 10.22 12.89
N ARG A 16 -5.26 10.60 14.10
CA ARG A 16 -5.76 10.00 15.36
C ARG A 16 -7.19 10.43 15.68
N ARG A 17 -7.67 11.49 15.03
CA ARG A 17 -9.04 11.98 15.17
C ARG A 17 -10.07 11.16 14.42
N LEU A 18 -9.64 10.29 13.52
CA LEU A 18 -10.56 9.47 12.74
C LEU A 18 -11.25 8.45 13.63
N THR A 19 -12.56 8.41 13.55
CA THR A 19 -13.39 7.34 14.09
C THR A 19 -13.19 6.04 13.25
N ASP A 20 -13.61 4.91 13.79
CA ASP A 20 -13.52 3.64 13.06
C ASP A 20 -14.35 3.64 11.77
N ASP A 21 -15.52 4.30 11.77
CA ASP A 21 -16.34 4.47 10.57
C ASP A 21 -15.65 5.34 9.51
N GLU A 22 -15.01 6.44 9.91
CA GLU A 22 -14.23 7.29 9.00
C GLU A 22 -13.00 6.55 8.45
N ARG A 23 -12.31 5.77 9.28
CA ARG A 23 -11.22 4.89 8.82
C ARG A 23 -11.72 3.87 7.83
N TYR A 24 -12.85 3.24 8.08
CA TYR A 24 -13.47 2.29 7.15
C TYR A 24 -13.80 2.96 5.81
N ARG A 25 -14.46 4.13 5.81
CA ARG A 25 -14.79 4.88 4.59
C ARG A 25 -13.55 5.27 3.80
N LEU A 26 -12.49 5.66 4.49
CA LEU A 26 -11.22 6.00 3.84
C LEU A 26 -10.51 4.75 3.29
N ALA A 27 -10.57 3.61 3.98
CA ALA A 27 -10.05 2.33 3.49
C ALA A 27 -10.79 1.88 2.21
N VAL A 28 -12.13 1.99 2.19
CA VAL A 28 -12.94 1.73 0.98
C VAL A 28 -12.49 2.64 -0.16
N PHE A 29 -12.30 3.93 0.10
CA PHE A 29 -11.85 4.88 -0.90
C PHE A 29 -10.48 4.50 -1.48
N VAL A 30 -9.49 4.14 -0.63
CA VAL A 30 -8.16 3.69 -1.07
C VAL A 30 -8.26 2.43 -1.93
N ALA A 31 -9.05 1.44 -1.49
CA ALA A 31 -9.25 0.20 -2.23
C ALA A 31 -9.82 0.45 -3.63
N VAL A 32 -10.85 1.30 -3.73
CA VAL A 32 -11.48 1.67 -5.00
C VAL A 32 -10.52 2.50 -5.87
N GLN A 33 -9.82 3.48 -5.30
CA GLN A 33 -8.84 4.29 -6.05
C GLN A 33 -7.73 3.43 -6.65
N ARG A 34 -7.26 2.43 -5.91
CA ARG A 34 -6.26 1.49 -6.41
C ARG A 34 -6.80 0.63 -7.56
N ALA A 35 -8.01 0.10 -7.40
CA ALA A 35 -8.58 -0.88 -8.34
C ALA A 35 -9.09 -0.25 -9.64
N ARG A 36 -9.49 1.03 -9.65
CA ARG A 36 -10.14 1.68 -10.80
C ARG A 36 -9.17 2.21 -11.85
N THR A 37 -7.87 1.94 -11.74
CA THR A 37 -6.86 2.48 -12.62
C THR A 37 -6.76 1.71 -13.93
N PHE A 38 -6.37 2.41 -15.02
CA PHE A 38 -6.13 1.78 -16.31
C PHE A 38 -5.02 0.71 -16.23
N GLY A 39 -3.96 0.98 -15.47
CA GLY A 39 -2.89 0.01 -15.24
C GLY A 39 -3.35 -1.28 -14.55
N GLU A 40 -4.36 -1.20 -13.67
CA GLU A 40 -4.94 -2.39 -13.06
C GLU A 40 -5.80 -3.19 -14.08
N LEU A 41 -6.52 -2.49 -14.95
CA LEU A 41 -7.25 -3.11 -16.08
C LEU A 41 -6.27 -3.84 -17.02
N GLU A 42 -5.17 -3.20 -17.42
CA GLU A 42 -4.13 -3.82 -18.26
C GLU A 42 -3.50 -5.02 -17.58
N ARG A 43 -3.20 -4.93 -16.28
CA ARG A 43 -2.64 -6.04 -15.49
C ARG A 43 -3.56 -7.24 -15.48
N ILE A 44 -4.86 -7.03 -15.29
CA ILE A 44 -5.87 -8.11 -15.32
C ILE A 44 -5.95 -8.72 -16.71
N SER A 45 -6.01 -7.91 -17.74
CA SER A 45 -6.06 -8.36 -19.14
C SER A 45 -4.81 -9.20 -19.50
N GLY A 46 -3.63 -8.73 -19.11
CA GLY A 46 -2.38 -9.46 -19.31
C GLY A 46 -2.34 -10.79 -18.56
N MET A 47 -2.83 -10.84 -17.33
CA MET A 47 -2.91 -12.07 -16.56
C MET A 47 -3.86 -13.08 -17.20
N ILE A 48 -5.02 -12.65 -17.67
CA ILE A 48 -5.98 -13.51 -18.38
C ILE A 48 -5.35 -14.07 -19.64
N SER A 49 -4.66 -13.23 -20.44
CA SER A 49 -3.98 -13.67 -21.65
C SER A 49 -2.95 -14.78 -21.35
N VAL A 50 -2.06 -14.55 -20.36
CA VAL A 50 -1.03 -15.53 -19.96
C VAL A 50 -1.66 -16.84 -19.48
N LEU A 51 -2.75 -16.79 -18.72
CA LEU A 51 -3.44 -18.00 -18.26
C LEU A 51 -4.11 -18.75 -19.41
N THR A 52 -4.77 -18.04 -20.33
CA THR A 52 -5.39 -18.61 -21.51
C THR A 52 -4.34 -19.29 -22.40
N ASP A 53 -3.22 -18.61 -22.70
CA ASP A 53 -2.12 -19.16 -23.51
C ASP A 53 -1.54 -20.44 -22.88
N LYS A 54 -1.39 -20.49 -21.56
CA LYS A 54 -0.92 -21.69 -20.86
C LYS A 54 -1.92 -22.84 -20.93
N MET A 55 -3.21 -22.57 -20.83
CA MET A 55 -4.26 -23.58 -20.96
C MET A 55 -4.36 -24.12 -22.38
N GLU A 56 -4.21 -23.26 -23.39
CA GLU A 56 -4.12 -23.68 -24.80
C GLU A 56 -2.89 -24.57 -25.05
N ALA A 57 -1.75 -24.24 -24.43
CA ALA A 57 -0.52 -25.04 -24.55
C ALA A 57 -0.67 -26.47 -23.97
N ILE A 58 -1.60 -26.69 -23.04
CA ILE A 58 -1.90 -28.03 -22.49
C ILE A 58 -3.13 -28.70 -23.16
N GLY A 59 -3.62 -28.14 -24.28
CA GLY A 59 -4.65 -28.75 -25.13
C GLY A 59 -6.09 -28.28 -24.87
N SER A 60 -6.32 -27.22 -24.05
CA SER A 60 -7.63 -26.63 -23.89
C SER A 60 -7.94 -25.69 -25.06
N THR A 61 -9.24 -25.55 -25.41
CA THR A 61 -9.64 -24.45 -26.29
C THR A 61 -9.73 -23.11 -25.53
N LYS A 62 -9.67 -22.00 -26.24
CA LYS A 62 -9.81 -20.68 -25.64
C LYS A 62 -11.13 -20.53 -24.87
N GLU A 63 -12.21 -21.06 -25.41
CA GLU A 63 -13.53 -21.06 -24.77
C GLU A 63 -13.53 -21.84 -23.47
N GLN A 64 -12.92 -23.06 -23.47
CA GLN A 64 -12.78 -23.88 -22.26
C GLN A 64 -11.89 -23.22 -21.21
N ALA A 65 -10.80 -22.56 -21.65
CA ALA A 65 -9.95 -21.79 -20.76
C ALA A 65 -10.70 -20.63 -20.09
N MET A 66 -11.47 -19.86 -20.87
CA MET A 66 -12.28 -18.78 -20.38
C MET A 66 -13.37 -19.26 -19.40
N GLU A 67 -14.06 -20.34 -19.72
CA GLU A 67 -15.08 -20.96 -18.85
C GLU A 67 -14.48 -21.43 -17.54
N THR A 68 -13.33 -22.11 -17.57
CA THR A 68 -12.60 -22.56 -16.36
C THR A 68 -12.17 -21.39 -15.47
N LEU A 69 -11.82 -20.26 -16.07
CA LEU A 69 -11.50 -19.02 -15.36
C LEU A 69 -12.76 -18.27 -14.85
N GLY A 70 -13.96 -18.82 -15.07
CA GLY A 70 -15.23 -18.18 -14.70
C GLY A 70 -15.56 -16.95 -15.56
N LEU A 71 -14.96 -16.89 -16.75
CA LEU A 71 -15.13 -15.84 -17.72
C LEU A 71 -16.11 -16.34 -18.78
N SER A 72 -17.36 -15.87 -18.77
CA SER A 72 -18.36 -16.25 -19.78
C SER A 72 -17.81 -15.96 -21.18
N SER A 73 -18.04 -16.86 -22.14
CA SER A 73 -17.75 -16.67 -23.56
C SER A 73 -18.53 -15.46 -24.11
N GLY A 74 -17.92 -14.28 -24.07
CA GLY A 74 -18.55 -13.01 -24.42
C GLY A 74 -18.54 -11.96 -23.30
N GLY A 75 -18.03 -12.32 -22.11
CA GLY A 75 -17.80 -11.35 -21.00
C GLY A 75 -16.70 -10.38 -21.42
N ASP A 76 -17.05 -9.11 -21.59
CA ASP A 76 -16.11 -8.04 -21.86
C ASP A 76 -15.11 -7.96 -20.68
N THR A 77 -13.85 -7.69 -20.95
CA THR A 77 -12.81 -7.37 -19.93
C THR A 77 -13.34 -6.36 -18.90
N LYS A 78 -14.28 -5.55 -19.28
CA LYS A 78 -15.03 -4.62 -18.44
C LYS A 78 -15.83 -5.31 -17.32
N ASP A 79 -16.50 -6.41 -17.60
CA ASP A 79 -17.30 -7.14 -16.60
C ASP A 79 -16.39 -7.81 -15.56
N ILE A 80 -15.23 -8.30 -16.00
CA ILE A 80 -14.21 -8.86 -15.12
C ILE A 80 -13.66 -7.77 -14.21
N PHE A 81 -13.35 -6.61 -14.78
CA PHE A 81 -12.89 -5.45 -14.05
C PHE A 81 -13.92 -4.97 -13.01
N LEU A 82 -15.20 -4.89 -13.36
CA LEU A 82 -16.26 -4.52 -12.43
C LEU A 82 -16.44 -5.55 -11.29
N ARG A 83 -16.37 -6.84 -11.59
CA ARG A 83 -16.37 -7.89 -10.56
C ARG A 83 -15.17 -7.78 -9.62
N GLN A 84 -13.99 -7.49 -10.16
CA GLN A 84 -12.80 -7.24 -9.36
C GLN A 84 -12.92 -6.00 -8.48
N LEU A 85 -13.52 -4.92 -8.96
CA LEU A 85 -13.82 -3.74 -8.15
C LEU A 85 -14.67 -4.10 -6.92
N VAL A 86 -15.70 -4.94 -7.10
CA VAL A 86 -16.52 -5.43 -5.99
C VAL A 86 -15.72 -6.33 -5.05
N GLN A 87 -14.83 -7.18 -5.58
CA GLN A 87 -13.96 -8.03 -4.77
C GLN A 87 -12.93 -7.25 -3.95
N GLN A 88 -12.56 -6.02 -4.35
CA GLN A 88 -11.66 -5.18 -3.55
C GLN A 88 -12.25 -4.84 -2.17
N VAL A 89 -13.57 -4.91 -2.00
CA VAL A 89 -14.24 -4.75 -0.69
C VAL A 89 -13.74 -5.82 0.31
N SER A 90 -13.41 -7.02 -0.15
CA SER A 90 -12.83 -8.07 0.70
C SER A 90 -11.41 -7.76 1.23
N HIS A 91 -10.72 -6.80 0.62
CA HIS A 91 -9.37 -6.39 1.02
C HIS A 91 -9.34 -5.20 2.01
N ILE A 92 -10.49 -4.65 2.36
CA ILE A 92 -10.60 -3.51 3.29
C ILE A 92 -9.99 -3.86 4.65
N ASP A 93 -10.23 -5.08 5.16
CA ASP A 93 -9.66 -5.55 6.42
C ASP A 93 -8.12 -5.53 6.41
N LEU A 94 -7.50 -5.80 5.26
CA LEU A 94 -6.04 -5.72 5.12
C LEU A 94 -5.53 -4.27 5.25
N LEU A 95 -6.30 -3.29 4.78
CA LEU A 95 -5.97 -1.88 4.91
C LEU A 95 -6.19 -1.39 6.35
N LEU A 96 -7.30 -1.80 6.98
CA LEU A 96 -7.61 -1.44 8.36
C LEU A 96 -6.57 -1.97 9.37
N LYS A 97 -5.94 -3.11 9.08
CA LYS A 97 -4.87 -3.71 9.88
C LYS A 97 -3.50 -3.04 9.71
N LYS A 98 -3.36 -2.05 8.83
CA LYS A 98 -2.13 -1.28 8.66
C LYS A 98 -2.00 -0.21 9.73
N ASP A 99 -0.77 0.19 10.02
CA ASP A 99 -0.47 1.38 10.77
C ASP A 99 -0.63 2.60 9.85
N TRP A 100 -1.47 3.57 10.22
CA TRP A 100 -1.81 4.70 9.40
C TRP A 100 -1.10 5.96 9.85
N TYR A 101 -0.53 6.70 8.89
CA TYR A 101 0.23 7.92 9.12
C TYR A 101 -0.19 9.01 8.13
N LEU A 102 -0.01 10.27 8.53
CA LEU A 102 0.00 11.40 7.61
C LEU A 102 1.44 11.85 7.43
N LEU A 103 1.89 11.89 6.19
CA LEU A 103 3.20 12.42 5.81
C LEU A 103 3.02 13.82 5.26
N GLU A 104 3.81 14.77 5.77
CA GLU A 104 3.82 16.13 5.30
C GLU A 104 5.09 16.43 4.52
N THR A 105 4.97 17.26 3.50
CA THR A 105 6.10 17.80 2.76
C THR A 105 6.02 19.31 2.65
N ARG A 106 7.12 19.94 2.28
CA ARG A 106 7.19 21.38 2.06
C ARG A 106 6.68 21.72 0.65
N PRO A 107 6.14 22.93 0.42
CA PRO A 107 5.66 23.35 -0.90
C PRO A 107 6.72 23.24 -2.01
N GLU A 108 8.02 23.36 -1.67
CA GLU A 108 9.13 23.24 -2.62
C GLU A 108 9.39 21.78 -3.07
N ARG A 109 8.77 20.80 -2.39
CA ARG A 109 8.87 19.38 -2.72
C ARG A 109 7.48 18.74 -2.68
N PRO A 110 6.58 19.13 -3.58
CA PRO A 110 5.20 18.68 -3.54
C PRO A 110 5.06 17.19 -3.86
N PHE A 111 4.02 16.58 -3.31
CA PHE A 111 3.55 15.28 -3.78
C PHE A 111 2.85 15.45 -5.12
N TYR A 112 3.07 14.50 -6.02
CA TYR A 112 2.40 14.43 -7.31
C TYR A 112 1.38 13.31 -7.31
N VAL A 113 0.30 13.52 -8.06
CA VAL A 113 -0.76 12.51 -8.28
C VAL A 113 -0.76 12.18 -9.77
N SER A 114 -0.81 10.88 -10.08
CA SER A 114 -1.00 10.38 -11.45
C SER A 114 -2.39 9.75 -11.59
N ASP A 115 -2.67 9.20 -12.74
CA ASP A 115 -3.82 8.33 -13.03
C ASP A 115 -3.84 7.09 -12.12
N ASN A 116 -2.69 6.73 -11.55
CA ASN A 116 -2.49 5.68 -10.56
C ASN A 116 -2.21 6.31 -9.18
N PRO A 117 -3.24 6.84 -8.47
CA PRO A 117 -3.04 7.67 -7.29
C PRO A 117 -2.55 6.88 -6.07
N VAL A 118 -2.79 5.55 -6.04
CA VAL A 118 -2.37 4.69 -4.92
C VAL A 118 -1.08 3.98 -5.31
N VAL A 119 0.01 4.31 -4.63
CA VAL A 119 1.34 3.74 -4.87
C VAL A 119 1.63 2.67 -3.83
N LEU A 120 2.08 1.51 -4.28
CA LEU A 120 2.57 0.41 -3.46
C LEU A 120 4.10 0.38 -3.50
N LYS A 121 4.72 0.22 -2.35
CA LYS A 121 6.17 0.03 -2.21
C LYS A 121 6.46 -1.08 -1.21
N ASN A 122 7.45 -1.90 -1.48
CA ASN A 122 8.01 -2.83 -0.52
C ASN A 122 9.54 -2.79 -0.61
N SER A 123 10.19 -2.76 0.53
CA SER A 123 11.66 -2.80 0.61
C SER A 123 12.20 -4.22 0.69
N ASN A 124 11.32 -5.21 0.96
CA ASN A 124 11.70 -6.61 0.99
C ASN A 124 11.69 -7.17 -0.44
N ASP A 125 12.71 -7.93 -0.77
CA ASP A 125 12.79 -8.68 -2.01
C ASP A 125 12.34 -10.12 -1.75
N PHE A 126 11.28 -10.54 -2.45
CA PHE A 126 10.76 -11.91 -2.41
C PHE A 126 11.04 -12.65 -3.73
N GLY A 127 11.98 -12.16 -4.52
CA GLY A 127 12.37 -12.75 -5.79
C GLY A 127 11.24 -12.75 -6.83
N PRO A 128 11.11 -13.83 -7.64
CA PRO A 128 10.17 -13.87 -8.76
C PRO A 128 8.69 -13.87 -8.36
N TYR A 129 8.37 -14.09 -7.09
CA TYR A 129 6.97 -14.12 -6.60
C TYR A 129 6.36 -12.74 -6.41
N GLY A 130 7.15 -11.68 -6.60
CA GLY A 130 6.71 -10.30 -6.41
C GLY A 130 6.56 -9.90 -4.94
N ASN A 131 6.37 -8.61 -4.72
CA ASN A 131 6.38 -8.03 -3.36
C ASN A 131 5.34 -6.94 -3.12
N LEU A 132 4.42 -6.71 -4.06
CA LEU A 132 3.47 -5.58 -4.02
C LEU A 132 2.02 -5.97 -3.66
N GLY A 133 1.81 -7.12 -3.03
CA GLY A 133 0.49 -7.53 -2.53
C GLY A 133 0.11 -6.82 -1.23
N LEU A 134 -1.18 -6.50 -1.02
CA LEU A 134 -1.67 -5.84 0.20
C LEU A 134 -1.40 -6.64 1.49
N ALA A 135 -1.34 -7.97 1.39
CA ALA A 135 -1.06 -8.87 2.53
C ALA A 135 0.44 -9.11 2.74
N VAL A 136 1.29 -8.69 1.80
CA VAL A 136 2.73 -8.98 1.85
C VAL A 136 3.39 -8.23 3.00
N SER A 137 4.28 -8.92 3.72
CA SER A 137 5.07 -8.31 4.80
C SER A 137 5.94 -7.17 4.26
N GLY A 138 6.03 -6.06 4.99
CA GLY A 138 6.80 -4.89 4.61
C GLY A 138 6.12 -3.98 3.58
N ILE A 139 4.88 -4.29 3.15
CA ILE A 139 4.16 -3.43 2.20
C ILE A 139 3.87 -2.05 2.78
N GLN A 140 4.06 -1.04 1.97
CA GLN A 140 3.79 0.37 2.22
C GLN A 140 2.83 0.86 1.14
N ILE A 141 1.79 1.56 1.53
CA ILE A 141 0.73 2.06 0.65
C ILE A 141 0.67 3.56 0.82
N TYR A 142 0.69 4.30 -0.28
CA TYR A 142 0.71 5.76 -0.28
C TYR A 142 -0.40 6.31 -1.15
N LEU A 143 -1.10 7.33 -0.64
CA LEU A 143 -2.12 8.10 -1.36
C LEU A 143 -1.93 9.58 -1.06
N PRO A 144 -1.47 10.40 -2.01
CA PRO A 144 -1.44 11.84 -1.86
C PRO A 144 -2.88 12.39 -1.70
N LEU A 145 -3.12 13.15 -0.64
CA LEU A 145 -4.39 13.84 -0.38
C LEU A 145 -4.35 15.28 -0.89
N SER A 146 -3.14 15.86 -0.92
CA SER A 146 -2.84 17.18 -1.50
C SER A 146 -1.39 17.23 -1.94
N SER A 147 -0.95 18.38 -2.46
CA SER A 147 0.46 18.62 -2.79
C SER A 147 1.39 18.56 -1.57
N THR A 148 0.88 18.73 -0.35
CA THR A 148 1.69 18.76 0.88
C THR A 148 1.32 17.69 1.91
N LEU A 149 0.27 16.91 1.68
CA LEU A 149 -0.22 15.89 2.61
C LEU A 149 -0.45 14.57 1.90
N MET A 150 0.04 13.49 2.49
CA MET A 150 -0.09 12.12 1.96
C MET A 150 -0.53 11.16 3.06
N LEU A 151 -1.54 10.35 2.79
CA LEU A 151 -1.88 9.20 3.60
C LEU A 151 -0.89 8.08 3.31
N ALA A 152 -0.29 7.53 4.38
CA ALA A 152 0.57 6.36 4.33
C ALA A 152 0.01 5.25 5.22
N MET A 153 0.00 4.02 4.71
CA MET A 153 -0.41 2.84 5.46
C MET A 153 0.72 1.81 5.41
N TYR A 154 1.27 1.47 6.57
CA TYR A 154 2.42 0.60 6.68
C TYR A 154 2.05 -0.76 7.25
N CYS A 155 2.68 -1.80 6.73
CA CYS A 155 2.59 -3.12 7.36
C CYS A 155 3.12 -3.04 8.81
N PRO A 156 2.44 -3.61 9.81
CA PRO A 156 2.91 -3.63 11.20
C PRO A 156 4.31 -4.20 11.37
N SER A 157 4.76 -5.09 10.47
CA SER A 157 6.12 -5.62 10.46
C SER A 157 7.21 -4.53 10.33
N ILE A 158 6.89 -3.39 9.69
CA ILE A 158 7.81 -2.25 9.56
C ILE A 158 8.02 -1.60 10.93
N ARG A 159 6.94 -1.35 11.68
CA ARG A 159 7.02 -0.84 13.05
C ARG A 159 7.83 -1.77 13.95
N GLU A 160 7.54 -3.07 13.91
CA GLU A 160 8.28 -4.06 14.68
C GLU A 160 9.77 -4.07 14.32
N GLN A 161 10.11 -3.95 13.04
CA GLN A 161 11.49 -3.86 12.59
C GLN A 161 12.17 -2.58 13.09
N MET A 162 11.48 -1.43 13.05
CA MET A 162 11.98 -0.17 13.57
C MET A 162 12.22 -0.22 15.08
N VAL A 163 11.29 -0.81 15.85
CA VAL A 163 11.44 -0.98 17.29
C VAL A 163 12.66 -1.86 17.61
N ARG A 164 12.82 -2.99 16.91
CA ARG A 164 14.00 -3.87 17.06
C ARG A 164 15.31 -3.14 16.74
N GLN A 165 15.33 -2.36 15.65
CA GLN A 165 16.51 -1.56 15.29
C GLN A 165 16.84 -0.49 16.33
N LYS A 166 15.82 0.18 16.88
CA LYS A 166 15.99 1.17 17.96
C LYS A 166 16.62 0.53 19.19
N GLN A 167 16.07 -0.60 19.64
CA GLN A 167 16.59 -1.35 20.80
C GLN A 167 18.04 -1.81 20.57
N HIS A 168 18.34 -2.33 19.39
CA HIS A 168 19.69 -2.74 19.02
C HIS A 168 20.67 -1.57 19.03
N LEU A 169 20.30 -0.42 18.46
CA LEU A 169 21.12 0.81 18.49
C LEU A 169 21.34 1.32 19.90
N GLN A 170 20.31 1.33 20.74
CA GLN A 170 20.45 1.73 22.16
C GLN A 170 21.41 0.81 22.92
N HIS A 171 21.33 -0.50 22.65
CA HIS A 171 22.24 -1.48 23.25
C HIS A 171 23.69 -1.28 22.79
N LEU A 172 23.91 -1.01 21.48
CA LEU A 172 25.24 -0.71 20.95
C LEU A 172 25.81 0.61 21.52
N LEU A 173 24.98 1.65 21.64
CA LEU A 173 25.38 2.92 22.23
C LEU A 173 25.81 2.78 23.69
N ALA A 174 25.12 1.91 24.46
CA ALA A 174 25.43 1.68 25.86
C ALA A 174 26.75 0.86 26.07
N ARG A 175 27.03 -0.08 25.16
CA ARG A 175 28.17 -1.03 25.34
C ARG A 175 29.40 -0.69 24.50
N ALA A 176 29.24 -0.13 23.34
CA ALA A 176 30.33 0.10 22.40
C ALA A 176 30.12 1.35 21.55
N PRO A 177 30.06 2.56 22.13
CA PRO A 177 29.79 3.80 21.40
C PRO A 177 30.84 4.09 20.33
N HIS A 178 32.04 3.55 20.44
CA HIS A 178 33.14 3.72 19.48
C HIS A 178 32.93 2.92 18.17
N LEU A 179 32.09 1.89 18.18
CA LEU A 179 31.80 1.09 16.98
C LEU A 179 30.78 1.75 16.05
N ILE A 180 30.12 2.82 16.50
CA ILE A 180 29.13 3.52 15.68
C ILE A 180 29.89 4.53 14.80
N PRO A 181 29.81 4.40 13.47
CA PRO A 181 30.46 5.35 12.57
C PRO A 181 30.00 6.79 12.85
N ARG A 182 30.94 7.72 12.93
CA ARG A 182 30.67 9.14 13.26
C ARG A 182 29.68 9.82 12.29
N HIS A 183 29.60 9.35 11.04
CA HIS A 183 28.69 9.88 10.03
C HIS A 183 27.24 9.34 10.18
N ILE A 184 27.03 8.28 10.97
CA ILE A 184 25.71 7.85 11.41
C ILE A 184 25.48 8.55 12.74
N ARG A 185 25.11 9.83 12.72
CA ARG A 185 24.71 10.50 13.96
C ARG A 185 23.50 9.76 14.52
N PRO A 186 23.65 9.02 15.64
CA PRO A 186 22.56 8.22 16.20
C PRO A 186 21.34 9.05 16.53
N PHE A 187 21.54 10.34 16.83
CA PHE A 187 20.48 11.30 17.16
C PHE A 187 19.56 11.62 15.98
N GLU A 188 20.07 11.85 14.77
CA GLU A 188 19.21 12.14 13.61
C GLU A 188 18.36 10.92 13.23
N ARG A 189 18.92 9.72 13.35
CA ARG A 189 18.22 8.47 13.08
C ARG A 189 17.28 8.08 14.21
N LEU A 190 17.66 8.33 15.47
CA LEU A 190 16.80 8.16 16.63
C LEU A 190 15.67 9.19 16.67
N GLU A 191 15.89 10.45 16.26
CA GLU A 191 14.82 11.44 16.11
C GLU A 191 13.87 11.07 14.97
N HIS A 192 14.40 10.57 13.86
CA HIS A 192 13.55 10.07 12.78
C HIS A 192 12.71 8.87 13.23
N ILE A 193 13.30 7.90 13.93
CA ILE A 193 12.60 6.79 14.56
C ILE A 193 11.64 7.28 15.66
N ARG A 194 12.04 8.29 16.44
CA ARG A 194 11.20 8.88 17.49
C ARG A 194 9.96 9.55 16.89
N ARG A 195 10.09 10.32 15.83
CA ARG A 195 8.94 10.88 15.10
C ARG A 195 7.99 9.81 14.60
N TYR A 196 8.49 8.62 14.22
CA TYR A 196 7.66 7.48 13.83
C TYR A 196 7.07 6.72 15.02
N THR A 197 7.71 6.72 16.19
CA THR A 197 7.26 5.99 17.39
C THR A 197 6.48 6.84 18.37
N ASP A 198 6.62 8.17 18.38
CA ASP A 198 5.83 9.08 19.20
C ASP A 198 4.41 9.27 18.64
N TYR A 199 4.12 8.72 17.46
CA TYR A 199 2.78 8.59 16.88
C TYR A 199 2.14 7.21 17.16
N LEU A 200 2.75 6.40 18.00
CA LEU A 200 2.24 5.14 18.54
C LEU A 200 1.74 5.32 19.96
#